data_b2a44e15a94fac4018716d648e3d4f0f
#
_entry.id   b2a44e15a94fac4018716d648e3d4f0f
#
_cell.length_a   1.000
_cell.length_b   1.000
_cell.length_c   1.000
_cell.angle_alpha   90.00
_cell.angle_beta   90.00
_cell.angle_gamma   90.00
#
_symmetry.space_group_name_H-M   'P 1'
#
loop_
_entity.id
_entity.type
_entity.pdbx_description
1 polymer ?
#
loop_
_entity_poly.entity_id
_entity_poly.type
_entity_poly.pdbx_seq_one_letter_code
_entity_poly.pdbx_strand_id
1 'polypeptide(L)'
;MRWSLLPLIVLLACTSNDGDLCTRFYKPYPNMIGQRPRTAGNATLLDAMAAYDRGDFATAATGLSAAIEKDADDRLARMYLVSALLGSGEPYKAEMHLDFLERVPDETFKDQTEWYNTLCWLCSGQFDRAMRESTRIAALPTHTYKEEATALAKALTAQ
;
A
#
# COMPACT_ATOMS: atom_id res chain seq x y z
N MET A 1 -9.87 55.67 -29.73
CA MET A 1 -10.03 54.69 -28.64
C MET A 1 -9.90 53.28 -29.23
N ARG A 2 -8.75 52.64 -29.02
CA ARG A 2 -8.48 51.25 -29.50
C ARG A 2 -8.60 50.33 -28.32
N TRP A 3 -9.66 49.51 -28.31
CA TRP A 3 -9.85 48.44 -27.31
C TRP A 3 -9.01 47.23 -27.73
N SER A 4 -7.93 46.98 -26.97
CA SER A 4 -7.17 45.72 -27.04
C SER A 4 -7.96 44.61 -26.32
N LEU A 5 -8.48 43.66 -27.09
CA LEU A 5 -9.00 42.42 -26.59
C LEU A 5 -7.82 41.49 -26.26
N LEU A 6 -7.54 41.30 -24.96
CA LEU A 6 -6.62 40.29 -24.49
C LEU A 6 -7.30 38.90 -24.55
N PRO A 7 -6.70 37.91 -25.20
CA PRO A 7 -7.26 36.54 -25.16
C PRO A 7 -7.08 35.93 -23.77
N LEU A 8 -8.18 35.54 -23.18
CA LEU A 8 -8.25 34.76 -21.94
C LEU A 8 -7.74 33.35 -22.27
N ILE A 9 -6.49 33.02 -21.90
CA ILE A 9 -5.94 31.67 -22.00
C ILE A 9 -6.55 30.87 -20.82
N VAL A 10 -7.56 30.05 -21.10
CA VAL A 10 -8.08 29.06 -20.16
C VAL A 10 -7.07 27.91 -20.12
N LEU A 11 -6.24 27.87 -19.08
CA LEU A 11 -5.44 26.70 -18.75
C LEU A 11 -6.39 25.61 -18.26
N LEU A 12 -6.73 24.65 -19.13
CA LEU A 12 -7.30 23.39 -18.69
C LEU A 12 -6.22 22.69 -17.84
N ALA A 13 -6.34 22.78 -16.51
CA ALA A 13 -5.64 21.91 -15.60
C ALA A 13 -6.20 20.50 -15.83
N CYS A 14 -5.46 19.63 -16.52
CA CYS A 14 -5.67 18.19 -16.45
C CYS A 14 -5.40 17.79 -14.99
N THR A 15 -6.44 17.63 -14.20
CA THR A 15 -6.33 16.95 -12.92
C THR A 15 -6.11 15.48 -13.25
N SER A 16 -4.85 15.03 -13.16
CA SER A 16 -4.54 13.60 -13.22
C SER A 16 -5.30 12.89 -12.11
N ASN A 17 -6.03 11.87 -12.49
CA ASN A 17 -6.89 11.07 -11.59
C ASN A 17 -6.05 10.06 -10.76
N ASP A 18 -4.74 10.33 -10.61
CA ASP A 18 -3.74 9.39 -10.12
C ASP A 18 -3.94 9.03 -8.63
N GLY A 19 -4.31 10.03 -7.82
CA GLY A 19 -4.64 9.81 -6.40
C GLY A 19 -5.93 9.00 -6.18
N ASP A 20 -6.84 9.00 -7.15
CA ASP A 20 -8.09 8.24 -7.07
C ASP A 20 -7.86 6.73 -7.18
N LEU A 21 -6.97 6.26 -8.07
CA LEU A 21 -6.69 4.83 -8.21
C LEU A 21 -6.00 4.25 -6.97
N CYS A 22 -5.04 4.94 -6.38
CA CYS A 22 -4.41 4.50 -5.13
C CYS A 22 -5.47 4.32 -4.03
N THR A 23 -6.29 5.32 -3.79
CA THR A 23 -7.38 5.29 -2.80
C THR A 23 -8.41 4.19 -3.10
N ARG A 24 -8.70 3.97 -4.37
CA ARG A 24 -9.68 2.97 -4.81
C ARG A 24 -9.22 1.54 -4.61
N PHE A 25 -7.94 1.25 -4.85
CA PHE A 25 -7.41 -0.11 -4.82
C PHE A 25 -6.71 -0.47 -3.52
N TYR A 26 -6.23 0.53 -2.76
CA TYR A 26 -5.66 0.27 -1.45
C TYR A 26 -6.74 -0.22 -0.48
N LYS A 27 -6.47 -1.36 0.14
CA LYS A 27 -7.21 -1.90 1.28
C LYS A 27 -6.22 -2.30 2.36
N PRO A 28 -6.47 -1.94 3.63
CA PRO A 28 -5.61 -2.37 4.72
C PRO A 28 -5.52 -3.90 4.79
N TYR A 29 -4.32 -4.41 5.10
CA TYR A 29 -4.14 -5.83 5.35
C TYR A 29 -5.01 -6.27 6.54
N PRO A 30 -5.78 -7.37 6.44
CA PRO A 30 -6.70 -7.78 7.49
C PRO A 30 -5.99 -8.04 8.82
N ASN A 31 -6.56 -7.59 9.93
CA ASN A 31 -6.00 -7.85 11.25
C ASN A 31 -6.14 -9.34 11.62
N MET A 32 -5.02 -10.07 11.60
CA MET A 32 -4.90 -11.50 11.94
C MET A 32 -4.37 -11.72 13.36
N ILE A 33 -4.02 -10.65 14.10
CA ILE A 33 -3.46 -10.77 15.46
C ILE A 33 -4.54 -11.20 16.45
N GLY A 34 -5.79 -10.80 16.18
CA GLY A 34 -6.92 -11.13 17.04
C GLY A 34 -6.82 -10.51 18.44
N GLN A 35 -7.57 -11.07 19.37
CA GLN A 35 -7.56 -10.64 20.77
C GLN A 35 -6.51 -11.42 21.57
N ARG A 36 -5.24 -11.07 21.39
CA ARG A 36 -4.17 -11.69 22.19
C ARG A 36 -4.14 -11.07 23.60
N PRO A 37 -3.91 -11.86 24.66
CA PRO A 37 -3.69 -11.31 26.00
C PRO A 37 -2.53 -10.32 25.97
N ARG A 38 -2.74 -9.16 26.61
CA ARG A 38 -1.71 -8.11 26.69
C ARG A 38 -0.62 -8.52 27.68
N THR A 39 0.61 -8.41 27.24
CA THR A 39 1.81 -8.66 28.04
C THR A 39 2.79 -7.48 27.85
N ALA A 40 3.80 -7.38 28.71
CA ALA A 40 4.85 -6.38 28.52
C ALA A 40 5.60 -6.56 27.17
N GLY A 41 5.71 -7.79 26.67
CA GLY A 41 6.39 -8.08 25.40
C GLY A 41 5.62 -7.65 24.17
N ASN A 42 4.27 -7.73 24.18
CA ASN A 42 3.45 -7.41 23.02
C ASN A 42 2.67 -6.08 23.12
N ALA A 43 2.82 -5.33 24.21
CA ALA A 43 2.05 -4.11 24.46
C ALA A 43 2.16 -3.10 23.31
N THR A 44 3.38 -2.83 22.85
CA THR A 44 3.66 -1.91 21.72
C THR A 44 2.96 -2.34 20.43
N LEU A 45 3.01 -3.63 20.12
CA LEU A 45 2.33 -4.19 18.95
C LEU A 45 0.81 -4.04 19.05
N LEU A 46 0.22 -4.39 20.21
CA LEU A 46 -1.23 -4.29 20.41
C LEU A 46 -1.74 -2.84 20.36
N ASP A 47 -0.97 -1.88 20.90
CA ASP A 47 -1.31 -0.46 20.83
C ASP A 47 -1.26 0.05 19.37
N ALA A 48 -0.24 -0.36 18.63
CA ALA A 48 -0.13 -0.06 17.21
C ALA A 48 -1.29 -0.65 16.40
N MET A 49 -1.67 -1.90 16.68
CA MET A 49 -2.81 -2.54 16.01
C MET A 49 -4.15 -1.91 16.39
N ALA A 50 -4.30 -1.40 17.60
CA ALA A 50 -5.48 -0.62 17.97
C ALA A 50 -5.60 0.70 17.19
N ALA A 51 -4.47 1.36 16.86
CA ALA A 51 -4.46 2.52 15.96
C ALA A 51 -4.76 2.10 14.52
N TYR A 52 -4.20 0.99 14.07
CA TYR A 52 -4.43 0.41 12.74
C TYR A 52 -5.91 0.13 12.50
N ASP A 53 -6.60 -0.51 13.45
CA ASP A 53 -8.02 -0.85 13.35
C ASP A 53 -8.94 0.38 13.29
N ARG A 54 -8.49 1.52 13.83
CA ARG A 54 -9.20 2.80 13.71
C ARG A 54 -8.87 3.58 12.44
N GLY A 55 -7.98 3.06 11.58
CA GLY A 55 -7.48 3.76 10.40
C GLY A 55 -6.47 4.87 10.69
N ASP A 56 -5.95 4.97 11.93
CA ASP A 56 -4.87 5.89 12.28
C ASP A 56 -3.52 5.26 11.87
N PHE A 57 -3.31 5.22 10.55
CA PHE A 57 -2.17 4.51 9.97
C PHE A 57 -0.83 5.16 10.30
N ALA A 58 -0.77 6.48 10.48
CA ALA A 58 0.47 7.16 10.86
C ALA A 58 0.94 6.75 12.27
N THR A 59 0.01 6.74 13.25
CA THR A 59 0.29 6.24 14.60
C THR A 59 0.59 4.74 14.59
N ALA A 60 -0.15 3.95 13.81
CA ALA A 60 0.09 2.52 13.66
C ALA A 60 1.50 2.24 13.10
N ALA A 61 1.91 2.95 12.05
CA ALA A 61 3.24 2.78 11.44
C ALA A 61 4.37 3.08 12.44
N THR A 62 4.22 4.12 13.27
CA THR A 62 5.17 4.45 14.32
C THR A 62 5.30 3.32 15.35
N GLY A 63 4.18 2.81 15.85
CA GLY A 63 4.17 1.74 16.83
C GLY A 63 4.65 0.39 16.26
N LEU A 64 4.31 0.08 15.00
CA LEU A 64 4.75 -1.12 14.31
C LEU A 64 6.27 -1.07 14.01
N SER A 65 6.81 0.09 13.65
CA SER A 65 8.27 0.28 13.54
C SER A 65 8.98 -0.04 14.85
N ALA A 66 8.49 0.48 15.97
CA ALA A 66 9.05 0.19 17.29
C ALA A 66 8.87 -1.29 17.70
N ALA A 67 7.85 -1.98 17.21
CA ALA A 67 7.66 -3.40 17.46
C ALA A 67 8.71 -4.24 16.69
N ILE A 68 8.95 -3.95 15.40
CA ILE A 68 9.95 -4.67 14.59
C ILE A 68 11.40 -4.33 14.97
N GLU A 69 11.66 -3.20 15.65
CA GLU A 69 12.98 -2.93 16.24
C GLU A 69 13.30 -3.91 17.39
N LYS A 70 12.28 -4.42 18.08
CA LYS A 70 12.44 -5.42 19.16
C LYS A 70 12.50 -6.84 18.62
N ASP A 71 11.80 -7.12 17.55
CA ASP A 71 11.77 -8.42 16.86
C ASP A 71 11.80 -8.19 15.34
N ALA A 72 13.00 -8.15 14.79
CA ALA A 72 13.21 -7.87 13.37
C ALA A 72 12.67 -8.99 12.45
N ASP A 73 12.46 -10.19 13.00
CA ASP A 73 11.97 -11.35 12.27
C ASP A 73 10.44 -11.49 12.31
N ASP A 74 9.72 -10.62 13.04
CA ASP A 74 8.25 -10.60 13.02
C ASP A 74 7.73 -10.08 11.66
N ARG A 75 7.57 -11.02 10.72
CA ARG A 75 7.09 -10.75 9.36
C ARG A 75 5.66 -10.27 9.32
N LEU A 76 4.83 -10.75 10.25
CA LEU A 76 3.44 -10.32 10.33
C LEU A 76 3.35 -8.85 10.76
N ALA A 77 4.09 -8.45 11.81
CA ALA A 77 4.18 -7.04 12.20
C ALA A 77 4.74 -6.17 11.06
N ARG A 78 5.73 -6.68 10.29
CA ARG A 78 6.28 -5.99 9.13
C ARG A 78 5.24 -5.84 8.01
N MET A 79 4.40 -6.84 7.75
CA MET A 79 3.32 -6.75 6.77
C MET A 79 2.27 -5.71 7.18
N TYR A 80 1.93 -5.60 8.49
CA TYR A 80 1.08 -4.51 8.99
C TYR A 80 1.74 -3.15 8.84
N LEU A 81 3.06 -3.05 9.06
CA LEU A 81 3.80 -1.80 8.84
C LEU A 81 3.73 -1.36 7.37
N VAL A 82 3.94 -2.27 6.42
CA VAL A 82 3.76 -2.00 4.98
C VAL A 82 2.39 -1.43 4.70
N SER A 83 1.35 -2.10 5.21
CA SER A 83 -0.02 -1.64 5.00
C SER A 83 -0.28 -0.27 5.65
N ALA A 84 0.19 -0.04 6.88
CA ALA A 84 0.04 1.24 7.56
C ALA A 84 0.78 2.39 6.83
N LEU A 85 1.99 2.14 6.32
CA LEU A 85 2.75 3.11 5.54
C LEU A 85 2.02 3.48 4.24
N LEU A 86 1.47 2.51 3.52
CA LEU A 86 0.62 2.79 2.36
C LEU A 86 -0.61 3.62 2.73
N GLY A 87 -1.31 3.24 3.79
CA GLY A 87 -2.49 3.95 4.28
C GLY A 87 -2.20 5.38 4.77
N SER A 88 -0.96 5.66 5.19
CA SER A 88 -0.49 6.99 5.57
C SER A 88 0.15 7.79 4.42
N GLY A 89 0.16 7.25 3.19
CA GLY A 89 0.70 7.93 2.00
C GLY A 89 2.23 7.87 1.88
N GLU A 90 2.86 6.83 2.41
CA GLU A 90 4.32 6.63 2.42
C GLU A 90 4.74 5.41 1.58
N PRO A 91 4.39 5.32 0.27
CA PRO A 91 4.58 4.13 -0.55
C PRO A 91 6.06 3.70 -0.67
N TYR A 92 7.00 4.65 -0.73
CA TYR A 92 8.43 4.33 -0.82
C TYR A 92 8.98 3.69 0.46
N LYS A 93 8.47 4.11 1.64
CA LYS A 93 8.85 3.46 2.89
C LYS A 93 8.26 2.05 2.98
N ALA A 94 7.03 1.87 2.51
CA ALA A 94 6.41 0.55 2.44
C ALA A 94 7.21 -0.40 1.54
N GLU A 95 7.65 0.04 0.35
CA GLU A 95 8.47 -0.74 -0.58
C GLU A 95 9.77 -1.26 0.07
N MET A 96 10.46 -0.44 0.88
CA MET A 96 11.66 -0.87 1.62
C MET A 96 11.41 -2.07 2.55
N HIS A 97 10.23 -2.14 3.19
CA HIS A 97 9.88 -3.27 4.05
C HIS A 97 9.45 -4.50 3.25
N LEU A 98 8.85 -4.31 2.06
CA LEU A 98 8.54 -5.40 1.13
C LEU A 98 9.81 -6.03 0.56
N ASP A 99 10.84 -5.25 0.23
CA ASP A 99 12.15 -5.75 -0.17
C ASP A 99 12.77 -6.71 0.87
N PHE A 100 12.50 -6.47 2.16
CA PHE A 100 12.93 -7.39 3.21
C PHE A 100 12.14 -8.71 3.13
N LEU A 101 10.81 -8.64 2.98
CA LEU A 101 9.94 -9.82 2.91
C LEU A 101 10.25 -10.69 1.67
N GLU A 102 10.61 -10.09 0.54
CA GLU A 102 11.02 -10.80 -0.68
C GLU A 102 12.30 -11.62 -0.53
N ARG A 103 13.23 -11.16 0.31
CA ARG A 103 14.52 -11.85 0.52
C ARG A 103 14.42 -13.05 1.45
N VAL A 104 13.31 -13.20 2.15
CA VAL A 104 13.13 -14.31 3.06
C VAL A 104 12.68 -15.55 2.29
N PRO A 105 13.32 -16.73 2.46
CA PRO A 105 12.99 -17.95 1.71
C PRO A 105 11.60 -18.54 1.99
N ASP A 106 10.85 -17.94 2.88
CA ASP A 106 9.53 -18.38 3.30
C ASP A 106 8.45 -17.70 2.47
N GLU A 107 7.67 -18.48 1.75
CA GLU A 107 6.61 -18.00 0.86
C GLU A 107 5.30 -17.61 1.57
N THR A 108 5.28 -17.59 2.92
CA THR A 108 4.05 -17.32 3.72
C THR A 108 3.35 -16.02 3.31
N PHE A 109 4.11 -15.00 2.95
CA PHE A 109 3.59 -13.69 2.54
C PHE A 109 3.83 -13.36 1.06
N LYS A 110 4.09 -14.35 0.21
CA LYS A 110 4.44 -14.12 -1.19
C LYS A 110 3.35 -13.33 -1.94
N ASP A 111 2.13 -13.81 -1.94
CA ASP A 111 1.03 -13.14 -2.64
C ASP A 111 0.77 -11.74 -2.11
N GLN A 112 0.87 -11.56 -0.78
CA GLN A 112 0.72 -10.27 -0.13
C GLN A 112 1.84 -9.32 -0.55
N THR A 113 3.08 -9.79 -0.55
CA THR A 113 4.25 -9.00 -0.93
C THR A 113 4.15 -8.53 -2.38
N GLU A 114 3.81 -9.42 -3.31
CA GLU A 114 3.61 -9.10 -4.72
C GLU A 114 2.48 -8.06 -4.92
N TRP A 115 1.35 -8.24 -4.26
CA TRP A 115 0.22 -7.31 -4.36
C TRP A 115 0.53 -5.94 -3.74
N TYR A 116 1.10 -5.90 -2.54
CA TYR A 116 1.41 -4.63 -1.88
C TYR A 116 2.55 -3.87 -2.56
N ASN A 117 3.51 -4.55 -3.22
CA ASN A 117 4.45 -3.91 -4.13
C ASN A 117 3.75 -3.24 -5.31
N THR A 118 2.76 -3.93 -5.90
CA THR A 118 1.93 -3.36 -6.97
C THR A 118 1.23 -2.08 -6.49
N LEU A 119 0.68 -2.08 -5.26
CA LEU A 119 0.07 -0.90 -4.67
C LEU A 119 1.09 0.21 -4.35
N CYS A 120 2.31 -0.12 -3.92
CA CYS A 120 3.38 0.86 -3.74
C CYS A 120 3.68 1.59 -5.04
N TRP A 121 3.82 0.87 -6.15
CA TRP A 121 4.06 1.47 -7.46
C TRP A 121 2.86 2.28 -7.95
N LEU A 122 1.65 1.79 -7.75
CA LEU A 122 0.43 2.54 -8.06
C LEU A 122 0.38 3.88 -7.30
N CYS A 123 0.56 3.83 -5.98
CA CYS A 123 0.45 4.99 -5.09
C CYS A 123 1.62 5.98 -5.22
N SER A 124 2.74 5.55 -5.81
CA SER A 124 3.89 6.42 -6.14
C SER A 124 3.89 6.92 -7.60
N GLY A 125 2.81 6.66 -8.37
CA GLY A 125 2.68 7.10 -9.76
C GLY A 125 3.50 6.29 -10.76
N GLN A 126 4.03 5.13 -10.37
CA GLN A 126 4.79 4.23 -11.25
C GLN A 126 3.84 3.28 -12.02
N PHE A 127 2.91 3.86 -12.79
CA PHE A 127 1.80 3.13 -13.41
C PHE A 127 2.23 2.00 -14.34
N ASP A 128 3.31 2.17 -15.08
CA ASP A 128 3.85 1.11 -15.96
C ASP A 128 4.30 -0.12 -15.17
N ARG A 129 4.88 0.08 -13.98
CA ARG A 129 5.26 -1.04 -13.10
C ARG A 129 4.03 -1.71 -12.51
N ALA A 130 3.11 -0.91 -11.98
CA ALA A 130 1.84 -1.40 -11.44
C ALA A 130 1.02 -2.17 -12.49
N MET A 131 0.98 -1.70 -13.75
CA MET A 131 0.33 -2.37 -14.87
C MET A 131 0.94 -3.73 -15.18
N ARG A 132 2.28 -3.79 -15.33
CA ARG A 132 2.96 -5.06 -15.63
C ARG A 132 2.72 -6.09 -14.55
N GLU A 133 2.86 -5.68 -13.29
CA GLU A 133 2.72 -6.60 -12.18
C GLU A 133 1.27 -7.05 -11.95
N SER A 134 0.30 -6.13 -12.01
CA SER A 134 -1.11 -6.50 -11.92
C SER A 134 -1.52 -7.45 -13.05
N THR A 135 -1.00 -7.27 -14.27
CA THR A 135 -1.23 -8.19 -15.38
C THR A 135 -0.61 -9.57 -15.12
N ARG A 136 0.61 -9.61 -14.55
CA ARG A 136 1.28 -10.87 -14.17
C ARG A 136 0.48 -11.63 -13.10
N ILE A 137 0.08 -10.94 -12.02
CA ILE A 137 -0.73 -11.52 -10.93
C ILE A 137 -2.06 -12.03 -11.47
N ALA A 138 -2.75 -11.27 -12.31
CA ALA A 138 -4.03 -11.65 -12.91
C ALA A 138 -3.95 -12.94 -13.75
N ALA A 139 -2.78 -13.24 -14.31
CA ALA A 139 -2.54 -14.47 -15.08
C ALA A 139 -2.29 -15.70 -14.20
N LEU A 140 -2.00 -15.53 -12.90
CA LEU A 140 -1.73 -16.65 -11.98
C LEU A 140 -3.05 -17.28 -11.49
N PRO A 141 -3.27 -18.60 -11.65
CA PRO A 141 -4.55 -19.21 -11.36
C PRO A 141 -4.91 -19.22 -9.87
N THR A 142 -3.92 -19.29 -9.00
CA THR A 142 -4.08 -19.50 -7.53
C THR A 142 -3.66 -18.30 -6.68
N HIS A 143 -3.29 -17.18 -7.28
CA HIS A 143 -2.86 -16.00 -6.53
C HIS A 143 -4.01 -15.37 -5.76
N THR A 144 -3.80 -15.08 -4.47
CA THR A 144 -4.82 -14.56 -3.54
C THR A 144 -5.49 -13.26 -4.03
N TYR A 145 -4.72 -12.37 -4.69
CA TYR A 145 -5.19 -11.06 -5.18
C TYR A 145 -5.44 -11.02 -6.68
N LYS A 146 -5.73 -12.17 -7.29
CA LYS A 146 -5.98 -12.27 -8.73
C LYS A 146 -7.10 -11.35 -9.23
N GLU A 147 -8.20 -11.29 -8.48
CA GLU A 147 -9.38 -10.49 -8.86
C GLU A 147 -9.08 -8.99 -8.77
N GLU A 148 -8.45 -8.55 -7.68
CA GLU A 148 -8.02 -7.17 -7.48
C GLU A 148 -7.01 -6.74 -8.56
N ALA A 149 -6.05 -7.60 -8.87
CA ALA A 149 -5.06 -7.35 -9.90
C ALA A 149 -5.69 -7.25 -11.30
N THR A 150 -6.67 -8.10 -11.61
CA THR A 150 -7.42 -8.03 -12.86
C THR A 150 -8.17 -6.70 -12.97
N ALA A 151 -8.82 -6.28 -11.89
CA ALA A 151 -9.54 -5.02 -11.85
C ALA A 151 -8.61 -3.80 -11.99
N LEU A 152 -7.43 -3.84 -11.34
CA LEU A 152 -6.42 -2.79 -11.44
C LEU A 152 -5.84 -2.70 -12.85
N ALA A 153 -5.43 -3.81 -13.45
CA ALA A 153 -4.91 -3.84 -14.83
C ALA A 153 -5.92 -3.23 -15.81
N LYS A 154 -7.21 -3.59 -15.68
CA LYS A 154 -8.27 -3.00 -16.49
C LYS A 154 -8.43 -1.49 -16.26
N ALA A 155 -8.34 -1.03 -15.01
CA ALA A 155 -8.46 0.39 -14.68
C ALA A 155 -7.30 1.22 -15.25
N LEU A 156 -6.06 0.68 -15.20
CA LEU A 156 -4.87 1.32 -15.74
C LEU A 156 -4.87 1.37 -17.28
N THR A 157 -5.47 0.37 -17.95
CA THR A 157 -5.61 0.37 -19.43
C THR A 157 -6.62 1.41 -19.93
N ALA A 158 -7.52 1.87 -19.07
CA ALA A 158 -8.60 2.80 -19.43
C ALA A 158 -8.22 4.28 -19.23
N GLN A 159 -6.99 4.58 -18.76
CA GLN A 159 -6.44 5.95 -18.65
C GLN A 159 -5.80 6.39 -19.96
#